data_a64670e70437d900162492d3a7b7f150
#
_entry.id   a64670e70437d900162492d3a7b7f150
#
_cell.length_a   1.000
_cell.length_b   1.000
_cell.length_c   1.000
_cell.angle_alpha   90.00
_cell.angle_beta   90.00
_cell.angle_gamma   90.00
#
_symmetry.space_group_name_H-M   'P 1'
#
loop_
_entity.id
_entity.type
_entity.pdbx_description
1 polymer ?
#
loop_
_entity_poly.entity_id
_entity_poly.type
_entity_poly.pdbx_seq_one_letter_code
_entity_poly.pdbx_strand_id
1 'polypeptide(L)'
;PGIIVVSGNLNLWNGTRPIYGNVYVGGNMRLKDGNLNGNAYVNRNLELGWTPNIVGSSRIYYSGTLTHPNNYSQSILSKVERQTQVPKKEMIKYDIPPLKSDQWFLANGYNQTVAPNNMKIFGNNITVTSGNISGHGYVSAFNNAVIISKGDVTIRGGDLVFSGVVIAPYGSVTFEGRSFEGTVLSRDGFFVKSGGTNITFKNIDHYINNKNESPFLDN
;
A
#
# COMPACT_ATOMS: atom_id res chain seq x y z
N PRO A 1 4.09 0.10 16.27
CA PRO A 1 2.98 -0.25 15.38
C PRO A 1 2.50 1.00 14.64
N GLY A 2 2.22 0.85 13.34
CA GLY A 2 1.76 1.95 12.50
C GLY A 2 0.28 2.31 12.74
N ILE A 3 -0.16 3.35 12.03
CA ILE A 3 -1.58 3.74 11.98
C ILE A 3 -2.02 3.67 10.52
N ILE A 4 -3.18 3.06 10.27
CA ILE A 4 -3.82 3.05 8.96
C ILE A 4 -4.97 4.04 9.00
N VAL A 5 -4.97 5.00 8.08
CA VAL A 5 -6.05 5.98 7.93
C VAL A 5 -6.65 5.86 6.54
N VAL A 6 -7.95 5.66 6.47
CA VAL A 6 -8.73 5.55 5.23
C VAL A 6 -9.83 6.61 5.28
N SER A 7 -9.80 7.58 4.40
CA SER A 7 -10.83 8.64 4.36
C SER A 7 -12.20 8.13 3.88
N GLY A 8 -12.21 7.13 3.02
CA GLY A 8 -13.40 6.49 2.45
C GLY A 8 -13.73 5.15 3.08
N ASN A 9 -14.13 4.18 2.25
CA ASN A 9 -14.47 2.83 2.66
C ASN A 9 -13.23 1.92 2.68
N LEU A 10 -13.18 1.00 3.64
CA LEU A 10 -12.16 -0.04 3.73
C LEU A 10 -12.78 -1.41 3.46
N ASN A 11 -12.25 -2.13 2.47
CA ASN A 11 -12.71 -3.47 2.12
C ASN A 11 -11.58 -4.50 2.32
N LEU A 12 -11.76 -5.37 3.33
CA LEU A 12 -10.85 -6.46 3.69
C LEU A 12 -11.60 -7.80 3.58
N TRP A 13 -12.22 -8.06 2.41
CA TRP A 13 -13.12 -9.20 2.23
C TRP A 13 -12.42 -10.47 1.78
N ASN A 14 -11.36 -10.37 1.00
CA ASN A 14 -10.66 -11.52 0.44
C ASN A 14 -9.19 -11.58 0.88
N GLY A 15 -8.75 -12.77 1.27
CA GLY A 15 -7.37 -13.06 1.63
C GLY A 15 -7.01 -12.68 3.06
N THR A 16 -6.34 -13.60 3.75
CA THR A 16 -5.86 -13.41 5.12
C THR A 16 -4.75 -12.39 5.16
N ARG A 17 -4.96 -11.30 5.89
CA ARG A 17 -3.98 -10.23 6.05
C ARG A 17 -3.84 -9.84 7.51
N PRO A 18 -2.64 -9.93 8.09
CA PRO A 18 -2.40 -9.38 9.42
C PRO A 18 -2.30 -7.85 9.33
N ILE A 19 -3.06 -7.17 10.17
CA ILE A 19 -3.07 -5.72 10.31
C ILE A 19 -2.53 -5.39 11.69
N TYR A 20 -1.36 -4.78 11.73
CA TYR A 20 -0.71 -4.36 12.98
C TYR A 20 -0.88 -2.86 13.19
N GLY A 21 -1.52 -2.49 14.30
CA GLY A 21 -1.79 -1.11 14.67
C GLY A 21 -3.25 -0.70 14.47
N ASN A 22 -3.54 0.55 14.81
CA ASN A 22 -4.91 1.05 14.77
C ASN A 22 -5.35 1.44 13.37
N VAL A 23 -6.62 1.19 13.07
CA VAL A 23 -7.25 1.50 11.77
C VAL A 23 -8.36 2.53 11.98
N TYR A 24 -8.31 3.61 11.22
CA TYR A 24 -9.31 4.67 11.21
C TYR A 24 -9.99 4.73 9.84
N VAL A 25 -11.29 4.51 9.80
CA VAL A 25 -12.08 4.43 8.56
C VAL A 25 -13.13 5.54 8.57
N GLY A 26 -13.05 6.47 7.64
CA GLY A 26 -14.01 7.57 7.51
C GLY A 26 -15.37 7.15 6.95
N GLY A 27 -15.42 6.06 6.19
CA GLY A 27 -16.60 5.46 5.60
C GLY A 27 -17.01 4.13 6.25
N ASN A 28 -17.48 3.19 5.41
CA ASN A 28 -17.87 1.85 5.81
C ASN A 28 -16.64 0.92 5.85
N MET A 29 -16.69 -0.10 6.70
CA MET A 29 -15.71 -1.17 6.74
C MET A 29 -16.36 -2.52 6.47
N ARG A 30 -15.70 -3.32 5.59
CA ARG A 30 -16.01 -4.74 5.37
C ARG A 30 -14.82 -5.57 5.81
N LEU A 31 -15.03 -6.51 6.72
CA LEU A 31 -13.98 -7.36 7.26
C LEU A 31 -14.43 -8.82 7.27
N LYS A 32 -13.73 -9.67 6.50
CA LYS A 32 -13.97 -11.11 6.46
C LYS A 32 -12.74 -11.92 6.86
N ASP A 33 -11.65 -11.82 6.12
CA ASP A 33 -10.48 -12.68 6.28
C ASP A 33 -9.26 -11.96 6.90
N GLY A 34 -9.46 -10.83 7.57
CA GLY A 34 -8.38 -10.05 8.18
C GLY A 34 -8.08 -10.46 9.62
N ASN A 35 -6.81 -10.43 9.99
CA ASN A 35 -6.35 -10.54 11.37
C ASN A 35 -6.07 -9.13 11.92
N LEU A 36 -7.00 -8.59 12.71
CA LEU A 36 -6.87 -7.26 13.29
C LEU A 36 -6.10 -7.33 14.62
N ASN A 37 -4.89 -6.80 14.65
CA ASN A 37 -4.05 -6.68 15.82
C ASN A 37 -3.84 -5.19 16.16
N GLY A 38 -4.87 -4.59 16.70
CA GLY A 38 -5.06 -3.18 17.02
C GLY A 38 -6.53 -2.82 16.93
N ASN A 39 -6.92 -1.62 17.36
CA ASN A 39 -8.31 -1.20 17.32
C ASN A 39 -8.71 -0.67 15.93
N ALA A 40 -9.95 -0.92 15.51
CA ALA A 40 -10.55 -0.27 14.37
C ALA A 40 -11.63 0.73 14.80
N TYR A 41 -11.64 1.89 14.16
CA TYR A 41 -12.61 2.97 14.38
C TYR A 41 -13.31 3.29 13.07
N VAL A 42 -14.60 2.88 12.97
CA VAL A 42 -15.39 2.94 11.73
C VAL A 42 -16.47 4.01 11.85
N ASN A 43 -16.38 5.05 11.06
CA ASN A 43 -17.28 6.20 11.17
C ASN A 43 -18.66 6.00 10.49
N ARG A 44 -18.92 4.81 9.93
CA ARG A 44 -20.22 4.43 9.36
C ARG A 44 -20.49 2.94 9.66
N ASN A 45 -20.95 2.20 8.66
CA ASN A 45 -21.40 0.82 8.82
C ASN A 45 -20.24 -0.16 8.87
N LEU A 46 -20.42 -1.22 9.65
CA LEU A 46 -19.51 -2.36 9.73
C LEU A 46 -20.22 -3.61 9.20
N GLU A 47 -19.57 -4.27 8.23
CA GLU A 47 -19.98 -5.58 7.74
C GLU A 47 -18.92 -6.62 8.08
N LEU A 48 -19.30 -7.67 8.81
CA LEU A 48 -18.44 -8.78 9.18
C LEU A 48 -18.79 -10.02 8.34
N GLY A 49 -17.78 -10.68 7.79
CA GLY A 49 -17.91 -12.01 7.19
C GLY A 49 -17.69 -13.13 8.21
N TRP A 50 -17.51 -14.38 7.75
CA TRP A 50 -17.43 -15.55 8.64
C TRP A 50 -16.12 -15.68 9.42
N THR A 51 -15.03 -15.16 8.94
CA THR A 51 -13.66 -15.53 9.33
C THR A 51 -12.76 -14.40 9.82
N PRO A 52 -13.26 -13.24 10.30
CA PRO A 52 -12.37 -12.23 10.85
C PRO A 52 -11.76 -12.71 12.17
N ASN A 53 -10.51 -12.37 12.41
CA ASN A 53 -9.83 -12.60 13.66
C ASN A 53 -9.49 -11.27 14.34
N ILE A 54 -10.09 -11.00 15.49
CA ILE A 54 -9.81 -9.80 16.30
C ILE A 54 -8.90 -10.24 17.46
N VAL A 55 -7.60 -9.95 17.34
CA VAL A 55 -6.55 -10.54 18.17
C VAL A 55 -6.48 -9.88 19.55
N GLY A 56 -6.36 -10.69 20.59
CA GLY A 56 -6.11 -10.23 21.97
C GLY A 56 -7.16 -9.24 22.47
N SER A 57 -6.72 -8.09 22.95
CA SER A 57 -7.55 -6.99 23.46
C SER A 57 -8.07 -6.05 22.39
N SER A 58 -7.78 -6.30 21.11
CA SER A 58 -8.25 -5.49 19.97
C SER A 58 -9.77 -5.44 19.92
N ARG A 59 -10.32 -4.30 19.48
CA ARG A 59 -11.76 -4.05 19.35
C ARG A 59 -12.08 -3.30 18.07
N ILE A 60 -13.33 -3.41 17.63
CA ILE A 60 -13.87 -2.61 16.54
C ILE A 60 -14.97 -1.71 17.10
N TYR A 61 -14.80 -0.42 16.96
CA TYR A 61 -15.79 0.61 17.28
C TYR A 61 -16.41 1.13 16.00
N TYR A 62 -17.74 1.24 15.95
CA TYR A 62 -18.44 1.73 14.75
C TYR A 62 -19.61 2.62 15.16
N SER A 63 -20.06 3.54 14.26
CA SER A 63 -21.14 4.46 14.60
C SER A 63 -22.45 4.17 13.86
N GLY A 64 -22.41 3.44 12.75
CA GLY A 64 -23.57 3.14 11.91
C GLY A 64 -24.30 1.84 12.30
N THR A 65 -24.51 0.98 11.30
CA THR A 65 -25.14 -0.33 11.44
C THR A 65 -24.11 -1.44 11.40
N LEU A 66 -24.37 -2.53 12.14
CA LEU A 66 -23.61 -3.79 12.07
C LEU A 66 -24.39 -4.79 11.23
N THR A 67 -23.71 -5.40 10.27
CA THR A 67 -24.22 -6.52 9.47
C THR A 67 -23.26 -7.70 9.64
N HIS A 68 -23.79 -8.88 9.90
CA HIS A 68 -23.04 -10.13 10.01
C HIS A 68 -23.92 -11.31 9.62
N PRO A 69 -23.35 -12.51 9.35
CA PRO A 69 -24.11 -13.73 9.11
C PRO A 69 -25.00 -14.13 10.30
N ASN A 70 -26.05 -14.90 10.03
CA ASN A 70 -26.88 -15.48 11.10
C ASN A 70 -26.05 -16.43 11.98
N ASN A 71 -26.42 -16.58 13.25
CA ASN A 71 -25.72 -17.44 14.24
C ASN A 71 -24.22 -17.11 14.36
N TYR A 72 -23.91 -15.83 14.39
CA TYR A 72 -22.53 -15.36 14.38
C TYR A 72 -21.83 -15.58 15.74
N SER A 73 -20.52 -15.73 15.70
CA SER A 73 -19.69 -16.02 16.88
C SER A 73 -19.77 -14.90 17.93
N GLN A 74 -20.20 -15.27 19.14
CA GLN A 74 -20.25 -14.35 20.29
C GLN A 74 -18.85 -13.87 20.70
N SER A 75 -17.80 -14.67 20.49
CA SER A 75 -16.42 -14.27 20.77
C SER A 75 -15.94 -13.12 19.87
N ILE A 76 -16.49 -13.00 18.65
CA ILE A 76 -16.24 -11.88 17.75
C ILE A 76 -17.14 -10.70 18.14
N LEU A 77 -18.45 -10.93 18.36
CA LEU A 77 -19.39 -9.86 18.70
C LEU A 77 -19.03 -9.15 20.00
N SER A 78 -18.48 -9.85 21.00
CA SER A 78 -18.03 -9.25 22.26
C SER A 78 -16.86 -8.25 22.09
N LYS A 79 -16.21 -8.25 20.93
CA LYS A 79 -15.13 -7.32 20.59
C LYS A 79 -15.58 -6.19 19.66
N VAL A 80 -16.88 -6.11 19.36
CA VAL A 80 -17.44 -5.12 18.44
C VAL A 80 -18.45 -4.25 19.20
N GLU A 81 -18.25 -2.96 19.18
CA GLU A 81 -19.02 -2.01 19.99
C GLU A 81 -19.52 -0.84 19.14
N ARG A 82 -20.83 -0.59 19.25
CA ARG A 82 -21.44 0.60 18.62
C ARG A 82 -21.26 1.80 19.52
N GLN A 83 -20.78 2.89 18.94
CA GLN A 83 -20.64 4.20 19.61
C GLN A 83 -21.39 5.27 18.82
N THR A 84 -21.87 6.30 19.48
CA THR A 84 -22.50 7.46 18.83
C THR A 84 -21.49 8.21 17.95
N GLN A 85 -20.27 8.27 18.41
CA GLN A 85 -19.12 8.83 17.70
C GLN A 85 -17.90 7.95 17.92
N VAL A 86 -17.10 7.75 16.89
CA VAL A 86 -15.80 7.08 16.98
C VAL A 86 -14.67 8.07 16.68
N PRO A 87 -13.48 7.85 17.27
CA PRO A 87 -12.32 8.68 16.98
C PRO A 87 -12.04 8.76 15.47
N LYS A 88 -11.80 9.97 14.98
CA LYS A 88 -11.38 10.24 13.60
C LYS A 88 -9.91 10.60 13.59
N LYS A 89 -9.23 10.18 12.54
CA LYS A 89 -7.93 10.72 12.15
C LYS A 89 -8.10 11.44 10.82
N GLU A 90 -7.68 12.67 10.78
CA GLU A 90 -7.61 13.38 9.51
C GLU A 90 -6.44 12.80 8.70
N MET A 91 -6.70 12.55 7.42
CA MET A 91 -5.61 12.32 6.49
C MET A 91 -4.91 13.65 6.26
N ILE A 92 -3.64 13.72 6.62
CA ILE A 92 -2.81 14.82 6.19
C ILE A 92 -2.70 14.68 4.66
N LYS A 93 -3.32 15.59 3.94
CA LYS A 93 -3.14 15.67 2.49
C LYS A 93 -1.75 16.26 2.26
N TYR A 94 -0.83 15.40 1.90
CA TYR A 94 0.43 15.84 1.32
C TYR A 94 0.22 15.89 -0.19
N ASP A 95 0.35 17.06 -0.76
CA ASP A 95 0.53 17.16 -2.20
C ASP A 95 1.92 16.58 -2.53
N ILE A 96 1.95 15.66 -3.48
CA ILE A 96 3.25 15.14 -3.95
C ILE A 96 3.94 16.31 -4.67
N PRO A 97 5.15 16.70 -4.25
CA PRO A 97 5.84 17.82 -4.87
C PRO A 97 6.04 17.60 -6.38
N PRO A 98 6.11 18.66 -7.19
CA PRO A 98 6.37 18.54 -8.62
C PRO A 98 7.70 17.83 -8.87
N LEU A 99 7.72 17.02 -9.93
CA LEU A 99 8.94 16.35 -10.37
C LEU A 99 9.91 17.34 -11.03
N LYS A 100 11.19 17.06 -10.91
CA LYS A 100 12.25 17.73 -11.70
C LYS A 100 12.05 17.49 -13.20
N SER A 101 12.80 18.20 -14.03
CA SER A 101 12.70 18.10 -15.50
C SER A 101 13.17 16.74 -16.02
N ASP A 102 12.69 16.36 -17.20
CA ASP A 102 13.12 15.14 -17.89
C ASP A 102 14.65 15.11 -18.10
N GLN A 103 15.22 16.26 -18.42
CA GLN A 103 16.67 16.42 -18.59
C GLN A 103 17.44 16.11 -17.28
N TRP A 104 16.88 16.52 -16.14
CA TRP A 104 17.48 16.20 -14.85
C TRP A 104 17.50 14.68 -14.61
N PHE A 105 16.42 13.97 -14.91
CA PHE A 105 16.36 12.52 -14.74
C PHE A 105 17.40 11.83 -15.62
N LEU A 106 17.51 12.21 -16.90
CA LEU A 106 18.51 11.64 -17.81
C LEU A 106 19.95 11.90 -17.32
N ALA A 107 20.25 13.12 -16.85
CA ALA A 107 21.55 13.49 -16.32
C ALA A 107 21.90 12.77 -15.00
N ASN A 108 20.90 12.29 -14.25
CA ASN A 108 21.08 11.56 -12.98
C ASN A 108 20.95 10.03 -13.12
N GLY A 109 21.12 9.52 -14.34
CA GLY A 109 21.21 8.08 -14.63
C GLY A 109 19.88 7.35 -14.70
N TYR A 110 18.76 8.08 -14.74
CA TYR A 110 17.47 7.46 -15.02
C TYR A 110 17.36 7.13 -16.51
N ASN A 111 16.97 5.90 -16.79
CA ASN A 111 16.76 5.42 -18.15
C ASN A 111 15.53 4.50 -18.19
N GLN A 112 15.35 3.72 -19.25
CA GLN A 112 14.25 2.75 -19.35
C GLN A 112 14.74 1.30 -19.28
N THR A 113 15.97 1.07 -18.83
CA THR A 113 16.55 -0.27 -18.74
C THR A 113 16.12 -0.94 -17.45
N VAL A 114 15.47 -2.09 -17.56
CA VAL A 114 15.14 -2.93 -16.43
C VAL A 114 16.37 -3.74 -16.05
N ALA A 115 16.77 -3.68 -14.79
CA ALA A 115 17.89 -4.42 -14.23
C ALA A 115 17.55 -4.94 -12.83
N PRO A 116 18.15 -6.09 -12.38
CA PRO A 116 17.81 -6.68 -11.11
C PRO A 116 18.21 -5.85 -9.88
N ASN A 117 19.24 -5.00 -10.01
CA ASN A 117 19.75 -4.22 -8.88
C ASN A 117 19.96 -2.75 -9.27
N ASN A 118 19.63 -1.86 -8.34
CA ASN A 118 19.91 -0.42 -8.41
C ASN A 118 19.36 0.26 -9.69
N MET A 119 18.30 -0.28 -10.27
CA MET A 119 17.71 0.33 -11.45
C MET A 119 17.08 1.68 -11.13
N LYS A 120 17.32 2.65 -11.99
CA LYS A 120 16.68 3.97 -11.97
C LYS A 120 15.89 4.13 -13.26
N ILE A 121 14.56 4.09 -13.17
CA ILE A 121 13.68 4.19 -14.34
C ILE A 121 12.85 5.48 -14.24
N PHE A 122 12.79 6.21 -15.35
CA PHE A 122 11.91 7.36 -15.53
C PHE A 122 11.16 7.27 -16.85
N GLY A 123 9.85 7.55 -16.84
CA GLY A 123 9.02 7.51 -18.06
C GLY A 123 7.57 7.93 -17.82
N ASN A 124 6.70 7.71 -18.80
CA ASN A 124 5.29 8.07 -18.71
C ASN A 124 4.48 6.95 -18.04
N ASN A 125 4.34 5.80 -18.68
CA ASN A 125 3.72 4.62 -18.09
C ASN A 125 4.76 3.51 -18.03
N ILE A 126 5.02 2.97 -16.86
CA ILE A 126 6.13 2.04 -16.65
C ILE A 126 5.57 0.67 -16.28
N THR A 127 6.04 -0.36 -16.98
CA THR A 127 5.77 -1.75 -16.62
C THR A 127 7.09 -2.47 -16.37
N VAL A 128 7.22 -3.05 -15.17
CA VAL A 128 8.33 -3.93 -14.79
C VAL A 128 7.76 -5.32 -14.57
N THR A 129 8.33 -6.31 -15.26
CA THR A 129 7.82 -7.69 -15.20
C THR A 129 8.97 -8.64 -14.86
N SER A 130 8.74 -9.60 -13.95
CA SER A 130 9.68 -10.72 -13.76
C SER A 130 9.79 -11.54 -15.05
N GLY A 131 10.96 -12.08 -15.33
CA GLY A 131 11.19 -12.85 -16.53
C GLY A 131 12.61 -12.77 -17.04
N ASN A 132 12.84 -13.21 -18.27
CA ASN A 132 14.15 -13.12 -18.89
C ASN A 132 14.47 -11.67 -19.27
N ILE A 133 15.50 -11.12 -18.65
CA ILE A 133 15.98 -9.78 -18.90
C ILE A 133 17.33 -9.87 -19.64
N SER A 134 17.45 -9.13 -20.73
CA SER A 134 18.67 -9.12 -21.55
C SER A 134 19.91 -8.85 -20.69
N GLY A 135 20.92 -9.70 -20.81
CA GLY A 135 22.15 -9.62 -20.03
C GLY A 135 22.08 -10.16 -18.58
N HIS A 136 20.89 -10.57 -18.09
CA HIS A 136 20.69 -10.99 -16.72
C HIS A 136 20.03 -12.35 -16.51
N GLY A 137 19.53 -12.99 -17.58
CA GLY A 137 18.76 -14.22 -17.47
C GLY A 137 17.37 -13.99 -16.84
N TYR A 138 16.84 -15.02 -16.16
CA TYR A 138 15.55 -14.91 -15.46
C TYR A 138 15.69 -14.12 -14.16
N VAL A 139 14.92 -13.04 -14.06
CA VAL A 139 14.91 -12.14 -12.90
C VAL A 139 13.53 -12.16 -12.27
N SER A 140 13.47 -12.50 -10.98
CA SER A 140 12.28 -12.42 -10.14
C SER A 140 12.49 -11.52 -8.90
N ALA A 141 13.66 -10.91 -8.78
CA ALA A 141 13.96 -9.97 -7.70
C ALA A 141 14.52 -8.66 -8.27
N PHE A 142 13.90 -7.54 -7.88
CA PHE A 142 14.38 -6.20 -8.17
C PHE A 142 14.74 -5.50 -6.87
N ASN A 143 16.02 -5.17 -6.70
CA ASN A 143 16.55 -4.62 -5.45
C ASN A 143 17.01 -3.17 -5.62
N ASN A 144 16.70 -2.35 -4.61
CA ASN A 144 17.09 -0.93 -4.56
C ASN A 144 16.65 -0.17 -5.82
N ALA A 145 15.46 -0.47 -6.32
CA ALA A 145 14.92 0.16 -7.52
C ALA A 145 14.34 1.53 -7.20
N VAL A 146 14.53 2.49 -8.12
CA VAL A 146 13.83 3.78 -8.08
C VAL A 146 13.07 3.93 -9.40
N ILE A 147 11.75 3.88 -9.31
CA ILE A 147 10.84 3.98 -10.45
C ILE A 147 10.03 5.25 -10.33
N ILE A 148 10.13 6.13 -11.32
CA ILE A 148 9.41 7.41 -11.34
C ILE A 148 8.65 7.53 -12.65
N SER A 149 7.33 7.65 -12.54
CA SER A 149 6.42 7.71 -13.69
C SER A 149 5.60 8.99 -13.69
N LYS A 150 5.44 9.61 -14.85
CA LYS A 150 4.44 10.68 -15.07
C LYS A 150 3.01 10.13 -15.24
N GLY A 151 2.83 8.82 -15.30
CA GLY A 151 1.56 8.13 -15.38
C GLY A 151 1.54 6.94 -14.43
N ASP A 152 0.92 5.85 -14.86
CA ASP A 152 0.81 4.64 -14.05
C ASP A 152 2.11 3.82 -13.97
N VAL A 153 2.26 3.06 -12.91
CA VAL A 153 3.31 2.04 -12.76
C VAL A 153 2.66 0.68 -12.51
N THR A 154 3.09 -0.32 -13.28
CA THR A 154 2.73 -1.72 -13.05
C THR A 154 3.98 -2.55 -12.80
N ILE A 155 4.04 -3.23 -11.66
CA ILE A 155 5.11 -4.14 -11.29
C ILE A 155 4.47 -5.52 -11.11
N ARG A 156 4.85 -6.52 -11.92
CA ARG A 156 4.14 -7.80 -11.94
C ARG A 156 5.04 -9.01 -12.14
N GLY A 157 4.62 -10.12 -11.52
CA GLY A 157 5.23 -11.44 -11.64
C GLY A 157 4.87 -12.31 -10.43
N GLY A 158 4.47 -13.55 -10.61
CA GLY A 158 3.92 -14.39 -9.53
C GLY A 158 4.88 -14.61 -8.35
N ASP A 159 6.16 -14.72 -8.62
CA ASP A 159 7.24 -14.92 -7.65
C ASP A 159 8.04 -13.65 -7.36
N LEU A 160 7.61 -12.50 -7.89
CA LEU A 160 8.36 -11.27 -7.88
C LEU A 160 8.56 -10.71 -6.46
N VAL A 161 9.80 -10.41 -6.15
CA VAL A 161 10.23 -9.67 -4.96
C VAL A 161 10.72 -8.30 -5.42
N PHE A 162 10.20 -7.23 -4.81
CA PHE A 162 10.59 -5.87 -5.13
C PHE A 162 11.05 -5.14 -3.87
N SER A 163 12.18 -4.45 -3.95
CA SER A 163 12.55 -3.45 -2.94
C SER A 163 12.94 -2.14 -3.60
N GLY A 164 12.41 -1.03 -3.08
CA GLY A 164 12.73 0.28 -3.66
C GLY A 164 11.67 1.36 -3.44
N VAL A 165 11.74 2.37 -4.30
CA VAL A 165 10.83 3.54 -4.31
C VAL A 165 10.08 3.57 -5.63
N VAL A 166 8.77 3.77 -5.54
CA VAL A 166 7.90 3.96 -6.71
C VAL A 166 7.14 5.28 -6.56
N ILE A 167 7.31 6.18 -7.52
CA ILE A 167 6.70 7.50 -7.51
C ILE A 167 5.86 7.67 -8.78
N ALA A 168 4.55 7.87 -8.61
CA ALA A 168 3.57 8.10 -9.67
C ALA A 168 2.66 9.28 -9.30
N PRO A 169 3.17 10.54 -9.33
CA PRO A 169 2.44 11.70 -8.80
C PRO A 169 1.19 12.04 -9.60
N TYR A 170 1.06 11.51 -10.81
CA TYR A 170 -0.10 11.74 -11.67
C TYR A 170 -0.88 10.47 -12.04
N GLY A 171 -0.56 9.34 -11.39
CA GLY A 171 -1.17 8.06 -11.67
C GLY A 171 -1.24 7.13 -10.47
N SER A 172 -1.49 5.86 -10.75
CA SER A 172 -1.59 4.76 -9.80
C SER A 172 -0.37 3.84 -9.86
N VAL A 173 -0.17 3.06 -8.79
CA VAL A 173 0.81 1.97 -8.75
C VAL A 173 0.07 0.66 -8.55
N THR A 174 0.27 -0.30 -9.45
CA THR A 174 -0.24 -1.67 -9.34
C THR A 174 0.92 -2.62 -9.07
N PHE A 175 0.78 -3.45 -8.04
CA PHE A 175 1.73 -4.50 -7.70
C PHE A 175 1.07 -5.88 -7.74
N GLU A 176 1.68 -6.80 -8.48
CA GLU A 176 1.31 -8.21 -8.58
C GLU A 176 2.56 -9.05 -8.35
N GLY A 177 2.82 -9.45 -7.10
CA GLY A 177 4.03 -10.17 -6.73
C GLY A 177 3.97 -10.76 -5.33
N ARG A 178 5.04 -11.47 -4.96
CA ARG A 178 5.16 -12.13 -3.66
C ARG A 178 5.45 -11.16 -2.53
N SER A 179 6.34 -10.18 -2.74
CA SER A 179 6.65 -9.19 -1.70
C SER A 179 7.09 -7.86 -2.28
N PHE A 180 6.68 -6.79 -1.61
CA PHE A 180 7.08 -5.42 -1.85
C PHE A 180 7.67 -4.84 -0.55
N GLU A 181 8.88 -4.29 -0.63
CA GLU A 181 9.48 -3.55 0.46
C GLU A 181 9.88 -2.16 -0.04
N GLY A 182 9.41 -1.10 0.60
CA GLY A 182 9.82 0.25 0.22
C GLY A 182 8.77 1.34 0.42
N THR A 183 8.87 2.39 -0.38
CA THR A 183 7.96 3.54 -0.38
C THR A 183 7.20 3.64 -1.70
N VAL A 184 5.92 3.93 -1.61
CA VAL A 184 5.08 4.29 -2.76
C VAL A 184 4.50 5.68 -2.55
N LEU A 185 4.70 6.57 -3.52
CA LEU A 185 4.04 7.87 -3.61
C LEU A 185 3.23 7.91 -4.91
N SER A 186 1.92 7.86 -4.80
CA SER A 186 1.02 7.87 -5.96
C SER A 186 -0.22 8.71 -5.66
N ARG A 187 -0.71 9.45 -6.69
CA ARG A 187 -1.93 10.23 -6.56
C ARG A 187 -3.16 9.36 -6.46
N ASP A 188 -3.25 8.35 -7.32
CA ASP A 188 -4.49 7.60 -7.54
C ASP A 188 -4.52 6.25 -6.78
N GLY A 189 -3.48 5.95 -5.99
CA GLY A 189 -3.45 4.82 -5.06
C GLY A 189 -2.41 3.74 -5.40
N PHE A 190 -2.21 2.86 -4.41
CA PHE A 190 -1.38 1.65 -4.51
C PHE A 190 -2.28 0.42 -4.45
N PHE A 191 -2.31 -0.35 -5.53
CA PHE A 191 -3.17 -1.51 -5.70
C PHE A 191 -2.34 -2.80 -5.67
N VAL A 192 -2.56 -3.63 -4.65
CA VAL A 192 -1.98 -4.97 -4.56
C VAL A 192 -3.00 -5.98 -5.06
N LYS A 193 -2.73 -6.61 -6.21
CA LYS A 193 -3.67 -7.51 -6.89
C LYS A 193 -3.40 -9.00 -6.65
N SER A 194 -2.22 -9.36 -6.17
CA SER A 194 -1.91 -10.75 -5.80
C SER A 194 -2.36 -11.08 -4.40
N GLY A 195 -2.93 -12.25 -4.19
CA GLY A 195 -3.18 -12.80 -2.85
C GLY A 195 -1.88 -13.24 -2.18
N GLY A 196 -1.81 -13.10 -0.84
CA GLY A 196 -0.64 -13.54 -0.06
C GLY A 196 0.60 -12.66 -0.18
N THR A 197 0.49 -11.48 -0.79
CA THR A 197 1.60 -10.53 -0.90
C THR A 197 2.01 -9.96 0.45
N ASN A 198 3.30 -9.98 0.76
CA ASN A 198 3.87 -9.28 1.90
C ASN A 198 4.23 -7.85 1.52
N ILE A 199 3.71 -6.86 2.25
CA ILE A 199 4.03 -5.44 2.06
C ILE A 199 4.74 -4.92 3.29
N THR A 200 5.96 -4.39 3.09
CA THR A 200 6.75 -3.73 4.12
C THR A 200 7.07 -2.31 3.69
N PHE A 201 6.55 -1.32 4.41
CA PHE A 201 6.89 0.07 4.13
C PHE A 201 8.22 0.45 4.79
N LYS A 202 9.10 1.05 3.98
CA LYS A 202 10.35 1.65 4.43
C LYS A 202 10.42 3.10 4.02
N ASN A 203 11.09 3.93 4.82
CA ASN A 203 11.27 5.34 4.50
C ASN A 203 12.03 5.49 3.18
N ILE A 204 11.64 6.48 2.38
CA ILE A 204 12.29 6.85 1.12
C ILE A 204 13.80 7.10 1.30
N ASP A 205 14.20 7.66 2.44
CA ASP A 205 15.61 7.94 2.77
C ASP A 205 16.49 6.69 2.82
N HIS A 206 15.86 5.51 2.91
CA HIS A 206 16.60 4.24 2.81
C HIS A 206 17.14 3.98 1.40
N TYR A 207 16.48 4.52 0.39
CA TYR A 207 16.79 4.29 -1.04
C TYR A 207 17.32 5.55 -1.73
N ILE A 208 16.87 6.74 -1.29
CA ILE A 208 17.30 8.04 -1.79
C ILE A 208 17.83 8.82 -0.60
N ASN A 209 19.08 8.57 -0.23
CA ASN A 209 19.70 9.11 0.98
C ASN A 209 20.40 10.46 0.77
N ASN A 210 20.56 10.88 -0.47
CA ASN A 210 21.15 12.17 -0.83
C ASN A 210 20.07 13.14 -1.30
N LYS A 211 19.94 14.30 -0.64
CA LYS A 211 18.99 15.34 -1.03
C LYS A 211 19.16 15.81 -2.47
N ASN A 212 20.38 15.80 -3.00
CA ASN A 212 20.65 16.15 -4.39
C ASN A 212 20.07 15.14 -5.39
N GLU A 213 19.79 13.92 -4.94
CA GLU A 213 19.15 12.86 -5.73
C GLU A 213 17.62 12.88 -5.61
N SER A 214 17.07 13.80 -4.82
CA SER A 214 15.62 13.98 -4.73
C SER A 214 15.02 14.24 -6.10
N PRO A 215 13.98 13.49 -6.50
CA PRO A 215 13.34 13.66 -7.79
C PRO A 215 12.40 14.87 -7.86
N PHE A 216 12.20 15.53 -6.71
CA PHE A 216 11.26 16.65 -6.57
C PHE A 216 11.97 18.00 -6.69
N LEU A 217 11.21 18.99 -7.15
CA LEU A 217 11.64 20.39 -7.07
C LEU A 217 11.73 20.81 -5.61
N ASP A 218 12.76 21.57 -5.28
CA ASP A 218 12.84 22.25 -3.98
C ASP A 218 11.74 23.32 -3.92
N ASN A 219 10.99 23.34 -2.80
CA ASN A 219 9.98 24.36 -2.53
C ASN A 219 10.64 25.65 -2.04
#